data_e12bfdc5cb6008257c4d3b53b4bb0da0
#
_entry.id   e12bfdc5cb6008257c4d3b53b4bb0da0
#
_cell.length_a   1.000
_cell.length_b   1.000
_cell.length_c   1.000
_cell.angle_alpha   90.00
_cell.angle_beta   90.00
_cell.angle_gamma   90.00
#
_symmetry.space_group_name_H-M   'P 1'
#
loop_
_entity.id
_entity.type
_entity.pdbx_description
1 polymer ?
#
loop_
_entity_poly.entity_id
_entity_poly.type
_entity_poly.pdbx_seq_one_letter_code
_entity_poly.pdbx_strand_id
1 'polypeptide(L)'
;MKPLPFATMSVNFVVKLPLSKGSDSILTVTDQGCTKAVILVPCREDMGAEAVAKLFKECVFPYTGIPTKLISDRDTRFTSAWFRELCRALGVDQNMSTAYHPQTDGQFERTNQTMEGLL
;
A
#
# COMPACT_ATOMS: atom_id res chain seq x y z
N MET A 1 10.52 17.46 15.78
CA MET A 1 11.23 16.22 15.37
C MET A 1 10.86 15.90 13.92
N LYS A 2 11.85 15.60 13.11
CA LYS A 2 11.57 15.24 11.72
C LYS A 2 10.95 13.85 11.65
N PRO A 3 9.89 13.65 10.85
CA PRO A 3 9.32 12.32 10.68
C PRO A 3 10.33 11.40 10.00
N LEU A 4 10.31 10.14 10.39
CA LEU A 4 11.11 9.11 9.73
C LEU A 4 10.50 8.76 8.37
N PRO A 5 11.32 8.38 7.37
CA PRO A 5 10.79 7.88 6.11
C PRO A 5 9.84 6.71 6.34
N PHE A 6 8.72 6.71 5.66
CA PHE A 6 7.69 5.67 5.74
C PHE A 6 7.06 5.48 7.12
N ALA A 7 7.23 6.44 8.05
CA ALA A 7 6.47 6.41 9.31
C ALA A 7 4.97 6.52 9.03
N THR A 8 4.58 7.33 8.06
CA THR A 8 3.22 7.35 7.51
C THR A 8 3.30 6.91 6.06
N MET A 9 2.68 5.78 5.76
CA MET A 9 2.66 5.28 4.39
C MET A 9 1.24 5.13 3.91
N SER A 10 1.02 5.37 2.62
CA SER A 10 -0.25 5.06 1.98
C SER A 10 -0.04 3.92 0.99
N VAL A 11 -1.05 3.06 0.90
CA VAL A 11 -0.99 1.86 0.07
C VAL A 11 -2.21 1.80 -0.83
N ASN A 12 -2.01 1.25 -2.01
CA ASN A 12 -3.08 1.07 -2.98
C ASN A 12 -2.71 -0.08 -3.90
N PHE A 13 -3.72 -0.74 -4.47
CA PHE A 13 -3.51 -1.77 -5.49
C PHE A 13 -3.91 -1.21 -6.85
N VAL A 14 -3.01 -1.37 -7.82
CA VAL A 14 -3.35 -1.20 -9.23
C VAL A 14 -3.70 -2.59 -9.75
N VAL A 15 -4.97 -2.79 -10.09
CA VAL A 15 -5.51 -4.11 -10.44
C VAL A 15 -5.84 -4.18 -11.93
N LYS A 16 -6.16 -5.39 -12.39
CA LYS A 16 -6.59 -5.64 -13.77
C LYS A 16 -5.54 -5.24 -14.80
N LEU A 17 -4.29 -5.41 -14.44
CA LEU A 17 -3.18 -5.21 -15.37
C LEU A 17 -3.00 -6.47 -16.23
N PRO A 18 -2.40 -6.35 -17.43
CA PRO A 18 -2.04 -7.53 -18.20
C PRO A 18 -1.13 -8.45 -17.39
N LEU A 19 -1.40 -9.76 -17.45
CA LEU A 19 -0.58 -10.74 -16.73
C LEU A 19 0.86 -10.69 -17.24
N SER A 20 1.79 -10.47 -16.33
CA SER A 20 3.21 -10.39 -16.64
C SER A 20 4.01 -11.08 -15.55
N LYS A 21 4.77 -12.09 -15.90
CA LYS A 21 5.61 -12.86 -14.96
C LYS A 21 4.84 -13.35 -13.74
N GLY A 22 3.58 -13.77 -13.97
CA GLY A 22 2.74 -14.29 -12.90
C GLY A 22 2.04 -13.23 -12.06
N SER A 23 2.15 -11.95 -12.41
CA SER A 23 1.52 -10.84 -11.66
C SER A 23 0.55 -10.08 -12.55
N ASP A 24 -0.61 -9.74 -12.01
CA ASP A 24 -1.64 -8.96 -12.70
C ASP A 24 -2.04 -7.72 -11.91
N SER A 25 -1.32 -7.44 -10.83
CA SER A 25 -1.55 -6.28 -9.97
C SER A 25 -0.23 -5.77 -9.43
N ILE A 26 -0.25 -4.54 -8.93
CA ILE A 26 0.90 -3.94 -8.28
C ILE A 26 0.42 -3.27 -6.99
N LEU A 27 1.08 -3.60 -5.88
CA LEU A 27 0.90 -2.87 -4.63
C LEU A 27 1.81 -1.65 -4.68
N THR A 28 1.23 -0.47 -4.54
CA THR A 28 1.99 0.78 -4.42
C THR A 28 2.07 1.19 -2.97
N VAL A 29 3.26 1.51 -2.51
CA VAL A 29 3.50 1.98 -1.14
C VAL A 29 4.19 3.34 -1.26
N THR A 30 3.57 4.36 -0.70
CA THR A 30 4.05 5.74 -0.82
C THR A 30 4.36 6.30 0.56
N ASP A 31 5.54 6.92 0.70
CA ASP A 31 5.89 7.69 1.89
C ASP A 31 5.13 9.02 1.87
N GLN A 32 4.16 9.19 2.75
CA GLN A 32 3.34 10.39 2.79
C GLN A 32 3.97 11.54 3.57
N GLY A 33 4.80 11.23 4.54
CA GLY A 33 5.24 12.22 5.51
C GLY A 33 6.59 12.85 5.28
N CYS A 34 7.44 12.25 4.43
CA CYS A 34 8.83 12.66 4.38
C CYS A 34 9.35 12.81 2.95
N THR A 35 9.63 11.70 2.26
CA THR A 35 10.35 11.72 0.98
C THR A 35 9.44 11.67 -0.24
N LYS A 36 8.19 11.29 -0.07
CA LYS A 36 7.25 10.99 -1.17
C LYS A 36 7.73 9.86 -2.08
N ALA A 37 8.69 9.06 -1.62
CA ALA A 37 9.18 7.90 -2.36
C ALA A 37 8.08 6.85 -2.51
N VAL A 38 8.14 6.08 -3.59
CA VAL A 38 7.14 5.06 -3.92
C VAL A 38 7.86 3.72 -4.10
N ILE A 39 7.31 2.68 -3.48
CA ILE A 39 7.75 1.30 -3.68
C ILE A 39 6.65 0.58 -4.45
N LEU A 40 7.04 -0.15 -5.49
CA LEU A 40 6.12 -0.91 -6.32
C LEU A 40 6.39 -2.39 -6.11
N VAL A 41 5.35 -3.15 -5.75
CA VAL A 41 5.50 -4.59 -5.51
C VAL A 41 4.52 -5.34 -6.41
N PRO A 42 5.03 -6.09 -7.42
CA PRO A 42 4.16 -6.92 -8.26
C PRO A 42 3.47 -7.99 -7.42
N CYS A 43 2.19 -8.22 -7.71
CA CYS A 43 1.39 -9.17 -6.95
C CYS A 43 0.20 -9.67 -7.78
N ARG A 44 -0.70 -10.40 -7.13
CA ARG A 44 -1.91 -10.94 -7.76
C ARG A 44 -3.14 -10.28 -7.16
N GLU A 45 -4.11 -9.98 -8.01
CA GLU A 45 -5.39 -9.41 -7.59
C GLU A 45 -6.16 -10.36 -6.66
N ASP A 46 -5.98 -11.67 -6.84
CA ASP A 46 -6.71 -12.68 -6.08
C ASP A 46 -6.13 -13.00 -4.70
N MET A 47 -5.09 -12.26 -4.27
CA MET A 47 -4.50 -12.44 -2.95
C MET A 47 -5.46 -12.03 -1.84
N GLY A 48 -5.57 -12.85 -0.80
CA GLY A 48 -6.34 -12.50 0.39
C GLY A 48 -5.52 -11.68 1.39
N ALA A 49 -6.15 -11.34 2.51
CA ALA A 49 -5.52 -10.49 3.54
C ALA A 49 -4.23 -11.08 4.08
N GLU A 50 -4.18 -12.38 4.33
CA GLU A 50 -2.97 -13.04 4.84
C GLU A 50 -1.82 -12.96 3.83
N ALA A 51 -2.11 -13.17 2.54
CA ALA A 51 -1.11 -13.07 1.50
C ALA A 51 -0.59 -11.64 1.36
N VAL A 52 -1.45 -10.66 1.50
CA VAL A 52 -1.05 -9.25 1.49
C VAL A 52 -0.14 -8.93 2.67
N ALA A 53 -0.48 -9.43 3.87
CA ALA A 53 0.38 -9.22 5.04
C ALA A 53 1.76 -9.84 4.85
N LYS A 54 1.82 -11.03 4.23
CA LYS A 54 3.09 -11.68 3.91
C LYS A 54 3.88 -10.83 2.90
N LEU A 55 3.20 -10.24 1.94
CA LEU A 55 3.82 -9.36 0.96
C LEU A 55 4.46 -8.14 1.64
N PHE A 56 3.76 -7.53 2.58
CA PHE A 56 4.33 -6.43 3.38
C PHE A 56 5.56 -6.90 4.16
N LYS A 57 5.47 -8.04 4.82
CA LYS A 57 6.55 -8.55 5.64
C LYS A 57 7.81 -8.84 4.82
N GLU A 58 7.65 -9.40 3.63
CA GLU A 58 8.78 -9.85 2.81
C GLU A 58 9.32 -8.77 1.88
N CYS A 59 8.43 -7.90 1.36
CA CYS A 59 8.78 -6.99 0.27
C CYS A 59 8.75 -5.51 0.65
N VAL A 60 8.15 -5.15 1.76
CA VAL A 60 7.99 -3.73 2.14
C VAL A 60 8.75 -3.43 3.42
N PHE A 61 8.40 -4.07 4.52
CA PHE A 61 8.95 -3.75 5.83
C PHE A 61 10.47 -3.90 5.93
N PRO A 62 11.14 -4.84 5.23
CA PRO A 62 12.60 -4.87 5.25
C PRO A 62 13.25 -3.58 4.76
N TYR A 63 12.55 -2.81 3.94
CA TYR A 63 13.06 -1.55 3.37
C TYR A 63 12.54 -0.32 4.10
N THR A 64 11.35 -0.39 4.71
CA THR A 64 10.68 0.78 5.28
C THR A 64 10.60 0.74 6.80
N GLY A 65 10.74 -0.44 7.40
CA GLY A 65 10.32 -0.63 8.78
C GLY A 65 8.78 -0.68 8.88
N ILE A 66 8.29 -0.93 10.09
CA ILE A 66 6.86 -0.97 10.35
C ILE A 66 6.38 0.47 10.56
N PRO A 67 5.36 0.93 9.81
CA PRO A 67 4.91 2.32 9.92
C PRO A 67 4.14 2.53 11.22
N THR A 68 4.04 3.79 11.65
CA THR A 68 3.12 4.15 12.73
C THR A 68 1.71 4.35 12.22
N LYS A 69 1.56 4.74 10.96
CA LYS A 69 0.26 5.00 10.35
C LYS A 69 0.22 4.42 8.94
N LEU A 70 -0.85 3.70 8.63
CA LEU A 70 -1.09 3.12 7.32
C LEU A 70 -2.39 3.68 6.76
N ILE A 71 -2.30 4.37 5.64
CA ILE A 71 -3.47 4.94 4.95
C ILE A 71 -3.78 4.04 3.77
N SER A 72 -5.03 3.59 3.67
CA SER A 72 -5.47 2.75 2.56
C SER A 72 -6.88 3.10 2.15
N ASP A 73 -7.33 2.58 1.01
CA ASP A 73 -8.73 2.63 0.66
C ASP A 73 -9.50 1.55 1.44
N ARG A 74 -10.77 1.34 1.09
CA ARG A 74 -11.61 0.36 1.76
C ARG A 74 -11.61 -1.01 1.08
N ASP A 75 -10.50 -1.36 0.44
CA ASP A 75 -10.33 -2.71 -0.10
C ASP A 75 -10.53 -3.73 1.02
N THR A 76 -11.26 -4.81 0.72
CA THR A 76 -11.62 -5.82 1.72
C THR A 76 -10.40 -6.45 2.38
N ARG A 77 -9.27 -6.51 1.68
CA ARG A 77 -8.03 -7.05 2.25
C ARG A 77 -7.53 -6.21 3.42
N PHE A 78 -7.74 -4.89 3.38
CA PHE A 78 -7.33 -3.98 4.45
C PHE A 78 -8.40 -3.83 5.52
N THR A 79 -9.69 -3.99 5.17
CA THR A 79 -10.79 -3.81 6.13
C THR A 79 -11.15 -5.08 6.89
N SER A 80 -10.58 -6.23 6.52
CA SER A 80 -10.87 -7.50 7.17
C SER A 80 -10.49 -7.45 8.64
N ALA A 81 -11.23 -8.21 9.46
CA ALA A 81 -10.92 -8.31 10.89
C ALA A 81 -9.51 -8.83 11.12
N TRP A 82 -9.07 -9.77 10.29
CA TRP A 82 -7.74 -10.36 10.40
C TRP A 82 -6.64 -9.31 10.20
N PHE A 83 -6.77 -8.49 9.15
CA PHE A 83 -5.76 -7.46 8.85
C PHE A 83 -5.76 -6.35 9.90
N ARG A 84 -6.95 -5.96 10.36
CA ARG A 84 -7.07 -4.95 11.43
C ARG A 84 -6.40 -5.42 12.72
N GLU A 85 -6.60 -6.69 13.07
CA GLU A 85 -5.98 -7.24 14.27
C GLU A 85 -4.46 -7.31 14.13
N LEU A 86 -3.97 -7.63 12.93
CA LEU A 86 -2.53 -7.62 12.66
C LEU A 86 -1.95 -6.22 12.85
N CYS A 87 -2.58 -5.21 12.29
CA CYS A 87 -2.12 -3.82 12.45
C CYS A 87 -2.11 -3.40 13.91
N ARG A 88 -3.15 -3.78 14.65
CA ARG A 88 -3.24 -3.48 16.08
C ARG A 88 -2.08 -4.15 16.84
N ALA A 89 -1.79 -5.40 16.54
CA ALA A 89 -0.69 -6.13 17.19
C ALA A 89 0.67 -5.51 16.89
N LEU A 90 0.84 -4.95 15.70
CA LEU A 90 2.09 -4.31 15.30
C LEU A 90 2.20 -2.84 15.74
N GLY A 91 1.14 -2.29 16.34
CA GLY A 91 1.11 -0.88 16.72
C GLY A 91 0.91 0.07 15.55
N VAL A 92 0.32 -0.40 14.46
CA VAL A 92 0.04 0.41 13.27
C VAL A 92 -1.35 1.01 13.38
N ASP A 93 -1.44 2.33 13.25
CA ASP A 93 -2.71 3.04 13.21
C ASP A 93 -3.25 3.02 11.77
N GLN A 94 -4.33 2.26 11.56
CA GLN A 94 -4.97 2.17 10.25
C GLN A 94 -5.93 3.33 10.01
N ASN A 95 -5.72 4.06 8.92
CA ASN A 95 -6.65 5.07 8.44
C ASN A 95 -7.21 4.65 7.10
N MET A 96 -8.54 4.46 7.07
CA MET A 96 -9.23 4.14 5.82
C MET A 96 -9.65 5.44 5.16
N SER A 97 -9.30 5.60 3.89
CA SER A 97 -9.74 6.75 3.11
C SER A 97 -11.22 6.56 2.80
N THR A 98 -12.07 7.31 3.48
CA THR A 98 -13.51 7.26 3.27
C THR A 98 -14.04 8.50 2.59
N ALA A 99 -13.30 9.59 2.71
CA ALA A 99 -13.65 10.86 2.14
C ALA A 99 -12.79 11.11 0.90
N TYR A 100 -13.28 11.98 0.05
CA TYR A 100 -12.52 12.40 -1.12
C TYR A 100 -11.34 13.25 -0.66
N HIS A 101 -10.13 12.80 -0.99
CA HIS A 101 -8.90 13.52 -0.69
C HIS A 101 -8.17 13.80 -2.01
N PRO A 102 -8.39 14.95 -2.63
CA PRO A 102 -7.86 15.21 -3.98
C PRO A 102 -6.35 15.02 -4.11
N GLN A 103 -5.59 15.40 -3.10
CA GLN A 103 -4.14 15.26 -3.15
C GLN A 103 -3.70 13.81 -3.13
N THR A 104 -4.31 12.99 -2.29
CA THR A 104 -4.01 11.57 -2.22
C THR A 104 -4.44 10.86 -3.49
N ASP A 105 -5.65 11.14 -3.95
CA ASP A 105 -6.18 10.54 -5.18
C ASP A 105 -5.32 10.93 -6.39
N GLY A 106 -4.92 12.19 -6.47
CA GLY A 106 -4.07 12.65 -7.56
C GLY A 106 -2.69 11.99 -7.54
N GLN A 107 -2.14 11.71 -6.38
CA GLN A 107 -0.87 11.00 -6.26
C GLN A 107 -0.99 9.56 -6.73
N PHE A 108 -2.04 8.85 -6.31
CA PHE A 108 -2.30 7.49 -6.77
C PHE A 108 -2.50 7.45 -8.28
N GLU A 109 -3.28 8.39 -8.81
CA GLU A 109 -3.57 8.48 -10.22
C GLU A 109 -2.30 8.65 -11.05
N ARG A 110 -1.40 9.54 -10.63
CA ARG A 110 -0.14 9.75 -11.32
C ARG A 110 0.76 8.51 -11.26
N THR A 111 0.80 7.85 -10.13
CA THR A 111 1.57 6.61 -9.98
C THR A 111 1.02 5.53 -10.90
N ASN A 112 -0.31 5.39 -10.95
CA ASN A 112 -0.96 4.41 -11.81
C ASN A 112 -0.66 4.68 -13.28
N GLN A 113 -0.73 5.94 -13.71
CA GLN A 113 -0.42 6.31 -15.09
C GLN A 113 1.03 5.97 -15.45
N THR A 114 1.96 6.23 -14.54
CA THR A 114 3.37 5.91 -14.75
C THR A 114 3.57 4.41 -14.92
N MET A 115 2.93 3.61 -14.07
CA MET A 115 3.05 2.15 -14.16
C MET A 115 2.43 1.61 -15.44
N GLU A 116 1.26 2.10 -15.82
CA GLU A 116 0.61 1.69 -17.06
C GLU A 116 1.45 2.03 -18.28
N GLY A 117 2.18 3.13 -18.23
CA GLY A 117 3.10 3.50 -19.30
C GLY A 117 4.33 2.62 -19.38
N LEU A 118 4.70 1.96 -18.27
CA LEU A 118 5.84 1.04 -18.23
C LEU A 118 5.46 -0.40 -18.60
N LEU A 119 4.21 -0.73 -18.51
CA LEU A 119 3.70 -2.07 -18.82
C LEU A 119 3.23 -2.16 -20.25
#